data_c07bd79ca3577fdb76a5530f68a0a6d0
#
_entry.id   c07bd79ca3577fdb76a5530f68a0a6d0
#
_cell.length_a   1.000
_cell.length_b   1.000
_cell.length_c   1.000
_cell.angle_alpha   90.00
_cell.angle_beta   90.00
_cell.angle_gamma   90.00
#
_symmetry.space_group_name_H-M   'P 1'
#
loop_
_entity.id
_entity.type
_entity.pdbx_description
1 polymer ?
#
loop_
_entity_poly.entity_id
_entity_poly.type
_entity_poly.pdbx_seq_one_letter_code
_entity_poly.pdbx_strand_id
1 'polypeptide(L)'
;YMENIADYRDIESLNAYKELTTKENIPAKTVMGYIKAVGRDNARTPMQWDASDNGGFTSGTPWLQVNKNYKTINAAAQVNDPDSVFAYYKKLIALRHTNEVMVNGVYDVLIPDHPQIYAYTRTLGDKQLLVLCNDSEKEVGVPAEI
;
A
#
# COMPACT_ATOMS: atom_id res chain seq x y z
N TYR A 1 3.51 9.78 9.58
CA TYR A 1 2.46 10.79 9.33
C TYR A 1 2.99 12.20 9.59
N MET A 2 2.50 13.17 8.83
CA MET A 2 2.75 14.58 9.07
C MET A 2 1.91 15.06 10.26
N GLU A 3 2.53 15.80 11.18
CA GLU A 3 1.87 16.18 12.44
C GLU A 3 1.04 17.46 12.32
N ASN A 4 1.48 18.39 11.44
CA ASN A 4 0.85 19.69 11.29
C ASN A 4 0.21 19.83 9.93
N ILE A 5 -0.94 20.52 9.86
CA ILE A 5 -1.62 20.80 8.60
C ILE A 5 -0.73 21.60 7.62
N ALA A 6 0.17 22.43 8.14
CA ALA A 6 1.10 23.21 7.31
C ALA A 6 2.10 22.35 6.50
N ASP A 7 2.30 21.10 6.90
CA ASP A 7 3.19 20.16 6.22
C ASP A 7 2.52 19.48 5.01
N TYR A 8 1.19 19.52 4.95
CA TYR A 8 0.41 18.96 3.85
C TYR A 8 0.43 19.86 2.62
N ARG A 9 0.39 19.26 1.44
CA ARG A 9 0.30 19.89 0.12
C ARG A 9 -0.97 19.52 -0.63
N ASP A 10 -1.66 18.46 -0.18
CA ASP A 10 -2.92 18.02 -0.74
C ASP A 10 -4.02 19.06 -0.50
N ILE A 11 -4.49 19.67 -1.58
CA ILE A 11 -5.48 20.75 -1.51
C ILE A 11 -6.81 20.30 -0.90
N GLU A 12 -7.19 19.04 -1.07
CA GLU A 12 -8.39 18.49 -0.47
C GLU A 12 -8.25 18.42 1.05
N SER A 13 -7.12 17.93 1.56
CA SER A 13 -6.81 17.92 2.99
C SER A 13 -6.79 19.32 3.60
N LEU A 14 -6.18 20.29 2.90
CA LEU A 14 -6.13 21.69 3.36
C LEU A 14 -7.52 22.34 3.40
N ASN A 15 -8.33 22.11 2.37
CA ASN A 15 -9.70 22.64 2.31
C ASN A 15 -10.59 21.98 3.36
N ALA A 16 -10.55 20.66 3.49
CA ALA A 16 -11.30 19.92 4.52
C ALA A 16 -10.91 20.40 5.92
N TYR A 17 -9.62 20.58 6.21
CA TYR A 17 -9.18 21.11 7.50
C TYR A 17 -9.80 22.49 7.78
N LYS A 18 -9.67 23.41 6.82
CA LYS A 18 -10.24 24.77 6.95
C LYS A 18 -11.75 24.72 7.18
N GLU A 19 -12.47 23.99 6.33
CA GLU A 19 -13.93 23.93 6.38
C GLU A 19 -14.44 23.33 7.70
N LEU A 20 -13.95 22.14 8.05
CA LEU A 20 -14.40 21.43 9.25
C LEU A 20 -14.05 22.17 10.54
N THR A 21 -12.90 22.86 10.60
CA THR A 21 -12.54 23.62 11.80
C THR A 21 -13.24 24.97 11.91
N THR A 22 -13.54 25.66 10.79
CA THR A 22 -14.10 27.02 10.83
C THR A 22 -15.60 27.09 10.65
N LYS A 23 -16.20 26.21 9.83
CA LYS A 23 -17.66 26.20 9.59
C LYS A 23 -18.37 25.20 10.50
N GLU A 24 -17.80 24.01 10.64
CA GLU A 24 -18.42 22.92 11.42
C GLU A 24 -17.97 22.92 12.89
N ASN A 25 -17.02 23.79 13.26
CA ASN A 25 -16.45 23.89 14.61
C ASN A 25 -15.92 22.55 15.17
N ILE A 26 -15.47 21.65 14.31
CA ILE A 26 -14.85 20.39 14.73
C ILE A 26 -13.45 20.68 15.28
N PRO A 27 -13.07 20.13 16.45
CA PRO A 27 -11.75 20.35 17.02
C PRO A 27 -10.63 19.97 16.05
N ALA A 28 -9.63 20.84 15.89
CA ALA A 28 -8.50 20.64 14.97
C ALA A 28 -7.80 19.28 15.14
N LYS A 29 -7.67 18.79 16.37
CA LYS A 29 -7.12 17.47 16.68
C LYS A 29 -7.92 16.34 16.04
N THR A 30 -9.23 16.43 16.05
CA THR A 30 -10.14 15.44 15.43
C THR A 30 -9.99 15.46 13.92
N VAL A 31 -10.01 16.64 13.31
CA VAL A 31 -9.83 16.81 11.85
C VAL A 31 -8.46 16.29 11.40
N MET A 32 -7.40 16.59 12.15
CA MET A 32 -6.07 16.03 11.88
C MET A 32 -6.04 14.50 11.97
N GLY A 33 -6.85 13.90 12.87
CA GLY A 33 -7.02 12.45 12.92
C GLY A 33 -7.57 11.87 11.61
N TYR A 34 -8.60 12.52 11.04
CA TYR A 34 -9.16 12.12 9.74
C TYR A 34 -8.15 12.27 8.60
N ILE A 35 -7.47 13.43 8.52
CA ILE A 35 -6.47 13.68 7.48
C ILE A 35 -5.30 12.69 7.57
N LYS A 36 -4.83 12.35 8.76
CA LYS A 36 -3.81 11.32 8.97
C LYS A 36 -4.25 9.94 8.50
N ALA A 37 -5.53 9.62 8.61
CA ALA A 37 -6.06 8.33 8.17
C ALA A 37 -6.20 8.22 6.64
N VAL A 38 -6.65 9.29 5.97
CA VAL A 38 -7.06 9.21 4.56
C VAL A 38 -6.35 10.18 3.62
N GLY A 39 -5.52 11.10 4.13
CA GLY A 39 -4.84 12.12 3.33
C GLY A 39 -3.91 11.53 2.27
N ARG A 40 -4.05 11.98 1.02
CA ARG A 40 -3.27 11.46 -0.12
C ARG A 40 -1.77 11.70 0.00
N ASP A 41 -1.33 12.73 0.70
CA ASP A 41 0.09 13.03 0.89
C ASP A 41 0.83 11.93 1.67
N ASN A 42 0.12 11.12 2.46
CA ASN A 42 0.71 9.95 3.14
C ASN A 42 1.30 8.93 2.16
N ALA A 43 0.73 8.83 0.96
CA ALA A 43 1.20 7.93 -0.10
C ALA A 43 2.11 8.62 -1.14
N ARG A 44 2.40 9.92 -0.97
CA ARG A 44 3.17 10.75 -1.91
C ARG A 44 4.50 11.22 -1.35
N THR A 45 4.89 10.73 -0.18
CA THR A 45 6.21 11.03 0.42
C THR A 45 7.33 10.61 -0.53
N PRO A 46 8.47 11.32 -0.51
CA PRO A 46 9.62 10.98 -1.35
C PRO A 46 10.05 9.53 -1.21
N MET A 47 10.46 8.91 -2.32
CA MET A 47 11.00 7.55 -2.32
C MET A 47 12.24 7.48 -1.44
N GLN A 48 12.29 6.47 -0.58
CA GLN A 48 13.40 6.19 0.32
C GLN A 48 14.38 5.25 -0.40
N TRP A 49 15.40 5.82 -1.03
CA TRP A 49 16.38 5.04 -1.79
C TRP A 49 17.42 4.38 -0.89
N ASP A 50 17.89 5.10 0.13
CA ASP A 50 18.89 4.62 1.08
C ASP A 50 18.76 5.34 2.44
N ALA A 51 19.72 5.10 3.34
CA ALA A 51 19.75 5.68 4.68
C ALA A 51 20.45 7.06 4.75
N SER A 52 20.85 7.66 3.63
CA SER A 52 21.45 8.98 3.58
C SER A 52 20.42 10.10 3.78
N ASP A 53 20.87 11.33 3.86
CA ASP A 53 19.98 12.49 4.07
C ASP A 53 18.88 12.55 3.01
N ASN A 54 17.67 12.90 3.45
CA ASN A 54 16.45 12.86 2.66
C ASN A 54 16.16 11.48 2.02
N GLY A 55 16.68 10.39 2.60
CA GLY A 55 16.49 9.04 2.05
C GLY A 55 17.16 8.86 0.67
N GLY A 56 18.20 9.59 0.35
CA GLY A 56 18.84 9.59 -0.98
C GLY A 56 17.98 10.18 -2.10
N PHE A 57 16.84 10.81 -1.77
CA PHE A 57 15.90 11.33 -2.77
C PHE A 57 16.38 12.65 -3.40
N THR A 58 16.92 13.56 -2.60
CA THR A 58 17.39 14.87 -3.06
C THR A 58 18.45 15.45 -2.12
N SER A 59 19.35 16.24 -2.67
CA SER A 59 20.28 17.07 -1.90
C SER A 59 19.68 18.40 -1.45
N GLY A 60 18.52 18.78 -1.98
CA GLY A 60 17.77 20.00 -1.62
C GLY A 60 16.64 19.71 -0.63
N THR A 61 15.71 20.67 -0.51
CA THR A 61 14.49 20.49 0.31
C THR A 61 13.46 19.70 -0.48
N PRO A 62 13.01 18.54 0.00
CA PRO A 62 11.97 17.77 -0.67
C PRO A 62 10.61 18.50 -0.59
N TRP A 63 9.75 18.31 -1.60
CA TRP A 63 8.43 18.94 -1.68
C TRP A 63 7.46 18.54 -0.56
N LEU A 64 7.59 17.29 -0.10
CA LEU A 64 7.00 16.75 1.14
C LEU A 64 8.13 16.19 2.01
N GLN A 65 7.91 16.15 3.29
CA GLN A 65 8.91 15.55 4.20
C GLN A 65 9.09 14.07 3.90
N VAL A 66 10.33 13.61 3.98
CA VAL A 66 10.67 12.19 3.91
C VAL A 66 10.14 11.49 5.18
N ASN A 67 9.61 10.29 5.02
CA ASN A 67 9.15 9.51 6.17
C ASN A 67 10.34 9.20 7.09
N LYS A 68 10.17 9.41 8.39
CA LYS A 68 11.23 9.31 9.40
C LYS A 68 11.91 7.94 9.50
N ASN A 69 11.26 6.90 8.98
CA ASN A 69 11.77 5.53 9.01
C ASN A 69 12.78 5.21 7.88
N TYR A 70 13.13 6.18 7.03
CA TYR A 70 14.00 5.96 5.86
C TYR A 70 15.37 5.36 6.21
N LYS A 71 15.85 5.56 7.43
CA LYS A 71 17.11 4.99 7.89
C LYS A 71 17.09 3.46 8.02
N THR A 72 15.91 2.88 8.22
CA THR A 72 15.72 1.43 8.40
C THR A 72 14.89 0.81 7.28
N ILE A 73 13.97 1.56 6.69
CA ILE A 73 13.14 1.08 5.59
C ILE A 73 13.47 1.90 4.34
N ASN A 74 14.21 1.29 3.43
CA ASN A 74 14.63 1.92 2.17
C ASN A 74 14.95 0.86 1.12
N ALA A 75 15.05 1.28 -0.14
CA ALA A 75 15.30 0.39 -1.27
C ALA A 75 16.64 -0.35 -1.15
N ALA A 76 17.72 0.34 -0.74
CA ALA A 76 19.03 -0.27 -0.61
C ALA A 76 19.06 -1.44 0.37
N ALA A 77 18.30 -1.35 1.48
CA ALA A 77 18.19 -2.42 2.46
C ALA A 77 17.42 -3.64 1.92
N GLN A 78 16.53 -3.45 0.93
CA GLN A 78 15.65 -4.50 0.42
C GLN A 78 16.17 -5.22 -0.82
N VAL A 79 16.99 -4.56 -1.65
CA VAL A 79 17.40 -5.09 -2.96
C VAL A 79 18.11 -6.44 -2.85
N ASN A 80 18.92 -6.64 -1.81
CA ASN A 80 19.70 -7.86 -1.60
C ASN A 80 19.11 -8.78 -0.51
N ASP A 81 17.97 -8.42 0.05
CA ASP A 81 17.28 -9.23 1.06
C ASP A 81 16.24 -10.14 0.35
N PRO A 82 16.43 -11.48 0.36
CA PRO A 82 15.51 -12.40 -0.31
C PRO A 82 14.11 -12.45 0.33
N ASP A 83 13.95 -12.00 1.56
CA ASP A 83 12.70 -12.00 2.31
C ASP A 83 12.02 -10.62 2.33
N SER A 84 12.60 -9.66 1.61
CA SER A 84 12.06 -8.31 1.49
C SER A 84 10.79 -8.23 0.64
N VAL A 85 10.01 -7.17 0.84
CA VAL A 85 8.86 -6.83 -0.03
C VAL A 85 9.30 -6.67 -1.48
N PHE A 86 10.48 -6.05 -1.73
CA PHE A 86 11.06 -5.93 -3.07
C PHE A 86 11.28 -7.30 -3.73
N ALA A 87 11.91 -8.24 -3.01
CA ALA A 87 12.16 -9.58 -3.52
C ALA A 87 10.86 -10.35 -3.79
N TYR A 88 9.86 -10.19 -2.93
CA TYR A 88 8.54 -10.78 -3.13
C TYR A 88 7.87 -10.25 -4.39
N TYR A 89 7.80 -8.94 -4.60
CA TYR A 89 7.25 -8.35 -5.82
C TYR A 89 7.99 -8.79 -7.07
N LYS A 90 9.33 -8.86 -7.01
CA LYS A 90 10.15 -9.35 -8.12
C LYS A 90 9.78 -10.78 -8.53
N LYS A 91 9.56 -11.67 -7.54
CA LYS A 91 9.10 -13.05 -7.78
C LYS A 91 7.71 -13.07 -8.41
N LEU A 92 6.76 -12.29 -7.91
CA LEU A 92 5.39 -12.23 -8.46
C LEU A 92 5.37 -11.68 -9.89
N ILE A 93 6.15 -10.65 -10.19
CA ILE A 93 6.27 -10.09 -11.54
C ILE A 93 6.84 -11.14 -12.50
N ALA A 94 7.91 -11.82 -12.12
CA ALA A 94 8.50 -12.89 -12.93
C ALA A 94 7.50 -14.03 -13.17
N LEU A 95 6.79 -14.45 -12.13
CA LEU A 95 5.74 -15.48 -12.24
C LEU A 95 4.64 -15.06 -13.23
N ARG A 96 4.19 -13.80 -13.16
CA ARG A 96 3.19 -13.28 -14.09
C ARG A 96 3.69 -13.26 -15.53
N HIS A 97 4.96 -12.90 -15.77
CA HIS A 97 5.54 -12.87 -17.12
C HIS A 97 5.73 -14.26 -17.74
N THR A 98 5.93 -15.28 -16.93
CA THR A 98 6.19 -16.65 -17.38
C THR A 98 4.97 -17.57 -17.37
N ASN A 99 3.85 -17.12 -16.83
CA ASN A 99 2.64 -17.93 -16.67
C ASN A 99 1.45 -17.31 -17.41
N GLU A 100 1.16 -17.88 -18.59
CA GLU A 100 0.05 -17.42 -19.43
C GLU A 100 -1.32 -17.50 -18.76
N VAL A 101 -1.52 -18.44 -17.84
CA VAL A 101 -2.78 -18.56 -17.10
C VAL A 101 -3.03 -17.32 -16.24
N MET A 102 -1.99 -16.75 -15.63
CA MET A 102 -2.11 -15.53 -14.84
C MET A 102 -2.47 -14.30 -15.67
N VAL A 103 -2.07 -14.28 -16.95
CA VAL A 103 -2.30 -13.13 -17.84
C VAL A 103 -3.60 -13.27 -18.61
N ASN A 104 -3.82 -14.44 -19.24
CA ASN A 104 -4.87 -14.66 -20.21
C ASN A 104 -6.02 -15.53 -19.69
N GLY A 105 -5.88 -16.17 -18.53
CA GLY A 105 -6.92 -17.05 -17.99
C GLY A 105 -8.20 -16.29 -17.64
N VAL A 106 -9.33 -16.96 -17.81
CA VAL A 106 -10.63 -16.46 -17.36
C VAL A 106 -10.66 -16.43 -15.83
N TYR A 107 -11.05 -15.31 -15.29
CA TYR A 107 -11.20 -15.11 -13.84
C TYR A 107 -12.58 -15.60 -13.38
N ASP A 108 -12.60 -16.33 -12.27
CA ASP A 108 -13.82 -16.75 -11.59
C ASP A 108 -13.60 -16.67 -10.07
N VAL A 109 -14.45 -15.90 -9.38
CA VAL A 109 -14.38 -15.75 -7.92
C VAL A 109 -15.07 -16.94 -7.25
N LEU A 110 -14.41 -17.49 -6.27
CA LEU A 110 -14.95 -18.54 -5.41
C LEU A 110 -15.59 -18.01 -4.17
N ILE A 111 -16.22 -18.33 -3.32
CA ILE A 111 -16.68 -17.84 -2.00
C ILE A 111 -16.70 -16.29 -1.87
N PRO A 112 -17.46 -15.53 -2.71
CA PRO A 112 -17.38 -14.07 -2.77
C PRO A 112 -17.73 -13.37 -1.45
N ASP A 113 -18.54 -13.99 -0.60
CA ASP A 113 -19.01 -13.41 0.66
C ASP A 113 -18.19 -13.82 1.88
N HIS A 114 -17.08 -14.53 1.70
CA HIS A 114 -16.23 -14.95 2.83
C HIS A 114 -15.49 -13.75 3.44
N PRO A 115 -15.61 -13.51 4.77
CA PRO A 115 -15.15 -12.26 5.38
C PRO A 115 -13.62 -12.13 5.53
N GLN A 116 -12.86 -13.22 5.33
CA GLN A 116 -11.42 -13.28 5.59
C GLN A 116 -10.62 -13.91 4.45
N ILE A 117 -11.27 -14.62 3.51
CA ILE A 117 -10.58 -15.27 2.40
C ILE A 117 -11.07 -14.65 1.09
N TYR A 118 -10.12 -14.17 0.30
CA TYR A 118 -10.37 -13.86 -1.10
C TYR A 118 -9.82 -15.00 -1.95
N ALA A 119 -10.72 -15.74 -2.60
CA ALA A 119 -10.40 -16.91 -3.39
C ALA A 119 -10.90 -16.77 -4.83
N TYR A 120 -10.05 -17.09 -5.79
CA TYR A 120 -10.45 -17.10 -7.20
C TYR A 120 -9.63 -18.08 -8.01
N THR A 121 -10.16 -18.47 -9.16
CA THR A 121 -9.43 -19.22 -10.17
C THR A 121 -9.12 -18.37 -11.40
N ARG A 122 -8.07 -18.79 -12.11
CA ARG A 122 -7.76 -18.36 -13.47
C ARG A 122 -7.66 -19.59 -14.35
N THR A 123 -8.44 -19.68 -15.42
CA THR A 123 -8.50 -20.87 -16.28
C THR A 123 -8.16 -20.52 -17.71
N LEU A 124 -7.21 -21.25 -18.31
CA LEU A 124 -6.80 -21.13 -19.70
C LEU A 124 -6.67 -22.52 -20.33
N GLY A 125 -7.62 -22.91 -21.15
CA GLY A 125 -7.69 -24.26 -21.71
C GLY A 125 -7.84 -25.31 -20.61
N ASP A 126 -6.91 -26.25 -20.54
CA ASP A 126 -6.83 -27.33 -19.55
C ASP A 126 -6.06 -26.96 -18.26
N LYS A 127 -5.52 -25.74 -18.23
CA LYS A 127 -4.72 -25.26 -17.10
C LYS A 127 -5.56 -24.36 -16.18
N GLN A 128 -5.44 -24.59 -14.90
CA GLN A 128 -6.09 -23.75 -13.89
C GLN A 128 -5.11 -23.34 -12.79
N LEU A 129 -5.21 -22.10 -12.36
CA LEU A 129 -4.51 -21.55 -11.22
C LEU A 129 -5.56 -21.19 -10.16
N LEU A 130 -5.39 -21.72 -8.95
CA LEU A 130 -6.13 -21.31 -7.76
C LEU A 130 -5.31 -20.29 -6.99
N VAL A 131 -5.93 -19.17 -6.61
CA VAL A 131 -5.34 -18.15 -5.75
C VAL A 131 -6.16 -18.04 -4.48
N LEU A 132 -5.49 -18.16 -3.34
CA LEU A 132 -6.07 -18.01 -2.00
C LEU A 132 -5.33 -16.90 -1.27
N CYS A 133 -6.05 -15.87 -0.86
CA CYS A 133 -5.52 -14.77 -0.06
C CYS A 133 -6.23 -14.75 1.30
N ASN A 134 -5.46 -14.75 2.38
CA ASN A 134 -5.98 -14.53 3.73
C ASN A 134 -5.90 -13.03 4.03
N ASP A 135 -7.03 -12.36 4.12
CA ASP A 135 -7.16 -10.93 4.42
C ASP A 135 -7.40 -10.67 5.92
N SER A 136 -6.71 -11.46 6.74
CA SER A 136 -6.78 -11.32 8.20
C SER A 136 -5.41 -11.54 8.86
N GLU A 137 -5.28 -11.11 10.11
CA GLU A 137 -4.08 -11.33 10.92
C GLU A 137 -4.05 -12.72 11.60
N LYS A 138 -5.04 -13.56 11.32
CA LYS A 138 -5.20 -14.88 11.96
C LYS A 138 -5.07 -15.99 10.94
N GLU A 139 -4.69 -17.16 11.40
CA GLU A 139 -4.79 -18.38 10.61
C GLU A 139 -6.28 -18.69 10.34
N VAL A 140 -6.60 -18.97 9.09
CA VAL A 140 -7.97 -19.27 8.64
C VAL A 140 -7.95 -20.59 7.87
N GLY A 141 -8.81 -21.51 8.26
CA GLY A 141 -8.99 -22.78 7.52
C GLY A 141 -9.61 -22.52 6.16
N VAL A 142 -9.12 -23.21 5.13
CA VAL A 142 -9.70 -23.14 3.78
C VAL A 142 -11.05 -23.87 3.80
N PRO A 143 -12.16 -23.23 3.36
CA PRO A 143 -13.47 -23.87 3.27
C PRO A 143 -13.47 -25.09 2.34
N ALA A 144 -14.30 -26.07 2.64
CA ALA A 144 -14.39 -27.31 1.87
C ALA A 144 -14.98 -27.12 0.46
N GLU A 145 -15.57 -25.97 0.20
CA GLU A 145 -16.15 -25.57 -1.09
C GLU A 145 -15.09 -25.15 -2.13
N ILE A 146 -13.85 -24.99 -1.71
CA ILE A 146 -12.70 -24.70 -2.56
C ILE A 146 -11.93 -25.99 -2.84
#